data_6399f5565f5884e3f6754f44bd312238
#
_entry.id   6399f5565f5884e3f6754f44bd312238
#
_cell.length_a   1.000
_cell.length_b   1.000
_cell.length_c   1.000
_cell.angle_alpha   90.00
_cell.angle_beta   90.00
_cell.angle_gamma   90.00
#
_symmetry.space_group_name_H-M   'P 1'
#
loop_
_entity.id
_entity.type
_entity.pdbx_description
1 polymer ?
#
loop_
_entity_poly.entity_id
_entity_poly.type
_entity_poly.pdbx_seq_one_letter_code
_entity_poly.pdbx_strand_id
1 'polypeptide(L)'
;MKEPRPMSTKTPRRLVIGISGASGTIYGVRMLEILKKTDIETHLVMSKSAEMTLVYETSYKPKDVRALASVNHPAADIGASISSGSFATMGMIVVPCSIRTMSEIATGVTSSLVSRAADVVLKEKRRLVLAIRETPLHVGHLRTLTTLAEIGAVVAPIVPAFYNKPKSVDDIINHTVGRLLDLLGIETKLVKRWEGGPAED
;
A
#
# COMPACT_ATOMS: atom_id res chain seq x y z
N MET A 1 -31.56 -17.90 29.74
CA MET A 1 -30.88 -18.18 28.47
C MET A 1 -30.74 -16.84 27.76
N LYS A 2 -29.50 -16.37 27.49
CA LYS A 2 -29.25 -15.14 26.71
C LYS A 2 -29.33 -15.53 25.24
N GLU A 3 -30.16 -14.84 24.47
CA GLU A 3 -30.20 -14.99 23.01
C GLU A 3 -28.83 -14.70 22.41
N PRO A 4 -28.35 -15.49 21.43
CA PRO A 4 -27.11 -15.20 20.73
C PRO A 4 -27.30 -13.90 19.93
N ARG A 5 -26.37 -12.95 20.08
CA ARG A 5 -26.34 -11.74 19.23
C ARG A 5 -26.24 -12.16 17.76
N PRO A 6 -27.03 -11.55 16.87
CA PRO A 6 -26.90 -11.82 15.45
C PRO A 6 -25.49 -11.45 15.00
N MET A 7 -24.75 -12.44 14.49
CA MET A 7 -23.44 -12.22 13.86
C MET A 7 -23.67 -11.38 12.61
N SER A 8 -23.00 -10.22 12.56
CA SER A 8 -22.98 -9.38 11.35
C SER A 8 -22.43 -10.21 10.19
N THR A 9 -23.23 -10.41 9.14
CA THR A 9 -22.87 -11.20 7.94
C THR A 9 -21.99 -10.44 6.95
N LYS A 10 -21.51 -9.22 7.29
CA LYS A 10 -20.60 -8.47 6.43
C LYS A 10 -19.19 -9.02 6.56
N THR A 11 -18.66 -9.55 5.47
CA THR A 11 -17.23 -9.90 5.36
C THR A 11 -16.39 -8.69 5.77
N PRO A 12 -15.45 -8.84 6.71
CA PRO A 12 -14.60 -7.72 7.13
C PRO A 12 -13.89 -7.08 5.93
N ARG A 13 -13.87 -5.76 5.86
CA ARG A 13 -13.12 -5.01 4.85
C ARG A 13 -11.64 -5.04 5.23
N ARG A 14 -10.88 -5.99 4.67
CA ARG A 14 -9.46 -6.20 4.97
C ARG A 14 -8.59 -5.65 3.88
N LEU A 15 -7.57 -4.87 4.23
CA LEU A 15 -6.55 -4.36 3.32
C LEU A 15 -5.16 -4.80 3.75
N VAL A 16 -4.40 -5.41 2.83
CA VAL A 16 -3.00 -5.73 3.07
C VAL A 16 -2.13 -4.52 2.71
N ILE A 17 -1.24 -4.13 3.61
CA ILE A 17 -0.30 -3.02 3.42
C ILE A 17 1.11 -3.57 3.54
N GLY A 18 1.84 -3.54 2.43
CA GLY A 18 3.26 -3.83 2.38
C GLY A 18 4.08 -2.55 2.46
N ILE A 19 5.12 -2.52 3.29
CA ILE A 19 6.12 -1.45 3.29
C ILE A 19 7.46 -2.09 2.96
N SER A 20 8.06 -1.71 1.82
CA SER A 20 9.34 -2.23 1.39
C SER A 20 10.47 -1.20 1.47
N GLY A 21 11.71 -1.62 1.25
CA GLY A 21 12.90 -0.83 1.52
C GLY A 21 13.23 0.23 0.46
N ALA A 22 12.26 0.99 0.01
CA ALA A 22 12.48 2.19 -0.81
C ALA A 22 12.32 3.44 0.06
N SER A 23 12.93 4.55 -0.34
CA SER A 23 12.72 5.85 0.32
C SER A 23 11.25 6.26 0.26
N GLY A 24 10.77 6.99 1.27
CA GLY A 24 9.37 7.42 1.37
C GLY A 24 8.51 6.50 2.23
N THR A 25 9.09 5.84 3.23
CA THR A 25 8.34 5.02 4.22
C THR A 25 7.23 5.81 4.90
N ILE A 26 7.37 7.14 4.97
CA ILE A 26 6.35 8.05 5.52
C ILE A 26 4.98 7.93 4.81
N TYR A 27 4.94 7.57 3.53
CA TYR A 27 3.66 7.35 2.82
C TYR A 27 2.91 6.15 3.40
N GLY A 28 3.63 5.07 3.72
CA GLY A 28 3.05 3.88 4.38
C GLY A 28 2.56 4.20 5.80
N VAL A 29 3.34 4.96 6.55
CA VAL A 29 2.98 5.42 7.91
C VAL A 29 1.71 6.27 7.84
N ARG A 30 1.68 7.30 6.99
CA ARG A 30 0.52 8.18 6.82
C ARG A 30 -0.73 7.40 6.38
N MET A 31 -0.59 6.42 5.51
CA MET A 31 -1.70 5.55 5.10
C MET A 31 -2.29 4.80 6.29
N LEU A 32 -1.45 4.21 7.15
CA LEU A 32 -1.90 3.53 8.36
C LEU A 32 -2.59 4.48 9.33
N GLU A 33 -2.07 5.70 9.54
CA GLU A 33 -2.69 6.72 10.38
C GLU A 33 -4.11 7.10 9.92
N ILE A 34 -4.30 7.19 8.60
CA ILE A 34 -5.60 7.50 8.01
C ILE A 34 -6.55 6.32 8.17
N LEU A 35 -6.10 5.12 7.83
CA LEU A 35 -6.93 3.91 7.86
C LEU A 35 -7.30 3.48 9.28
N LYS A 36 -6.48 3.79 10.28
CA LYS A 36 -6.79 3.57 11.70
C LYS A 36 -8.09 4.24 12.15
N LYS A 37 -8.54 5.28 11.43
CA LYS A 37 -9.78 6.03 11.71
C LYS A 37 -10.99 5.51 10.91
N THR A 38 -10.85 4.37 10.25
CA THR A 38 -11.88 3.77 9.40
C THR A 38 -12.31 2.39 9.93
N ASP A 39 -13.28 1.77 9.27
CA ASP A 39 -13.73 0.38 9.53
C ASP A 39 -12.88 -0.68 8.82
N ILE A 40 -11.76 -0.29 8.19
CA ILE A 40 -10.90 -1.19 7.44
C ILE A 40 -9.90 -1.88 8.39
N GLU A 41 -9.95 -3.21 8.42
CA GLU A 41 -8.96 -4.03 9.11
C GLU A 41 -7.66 -4.07 8.28
N THR A 42 -6.60 -3.44 8.81
CA THR A 42 -5.31 -3.34 8.11
C THR A 42 -4.37 -4.48 8.52
N HIS A 43 -3.81 -5.18 7.52
CA HIS A 43 -2.81 -6.24 7.70
C HIS A 43 -1.45 -5.74 7.21
N LEU A 44 -0.57 -5.40 8.13
CA LEU A 44 0.74 -4.81 7.83
C LEU A 44 1.82 -5.88 7.70
N VAL A 45 2.63 -5.75 6.64
CA VAL A 45 3.91 -6.46 6.48
C VAL A 45 5.00 -5.44 6.17
N MET A 46 6.00 -5.33 7.04
CA MET A 46 7.18 -4.49 6.80
C MET A 46 8.39 -5.37 6.53
N SER A 47 9.10 -5.11 5.42
CA SER A 47 10.37 -5.78 5.18
C SER A 47 11.45 -5.27 6.14
N LYS A 48 12.49 -6.07 6.40
CA LYS A 48 13.62 -5.65 7.25
C LYS A 48 14.30 -4.37 6.71
N SER A 49 14.42 -4.25 5.38
CA SER A 49 14.94 -3.02 4.77
C SER A 49 14.01 -1.82 4.94
N ALA A 50 12.68 -2.04 4.96
CA ALA A 50 11.74 -0.96 5.26
C ALA A 50 11.90 -0.43 6.69
N GLU A 51 12.13 -1.29 7.65
CA GLU A 51 12.38 -0.87 9.04
C GLU A 51 13.66 -0.04 9.18
N MET A 52 14.72 -0.42 8.44
CA MET A 52 15.96 0.37 8.40
C MET A 52 15.74 1.73 7.76
N THR A 53 15.08 1.77 6.59
CA THR A 53 14.78 3.02 5.88
C THR A 53 13.90 3.95 6.73
N LEU A 54 12.90 3.41 7.41
CA LEU A 54 12.02 4.17 8.32
C LEU A 54 12.82 4.93 9.38
N VAL A 55 13.77 4.25 10.02
CA VAL A 55 14.60 4.86 11.08
C VAL A 55 15.55 5.93 10.53
N TYR A 56 16.02 5.78 9.29
CA TYR A 56 16.87 6.79 8.65
C TYR A 56 16.10 8.02 8.19
N GLU A 57 14.86 7.87 7.77
CA GLU A 57 14.09 8.94 7.13
C GLU A 57 13.13 9.66 8.06
N THR A 58 12.77 9.06 9.19
CA THR A 58 11.69 9.55 10.06
C THR A 58 12.06 9.45 11.54
N SER A 59 11.26 10.09 12.38
CA SER A 59 11.35 9.91 13.85
C SER A 59 10.58 8.67 14.36
N TYR A 60 9.88 7.94 13.50
CA TYR A 60 9.12 6.76 13.88
C TYR A 60 10.03 5.57 14.18
N LYS A 61 9.65 4.79 15.19
CA LYS A 61 10.24 3.47 15.44
C LYS A 61 9.37 2.39 14.80
N PRO A 62 9.93 1.28 14.31
CA PRO A 62 9.15 0.20 13.70
C PRO A 62 7.98 -0.29 14.58
N LYS A 63 8.16 -0.34 15.91
CA LYS A 63 7.10 -0.71 16.86
C LYS A 63 5.91 0.24 16.84
N ASP A 64 6.16 1.54 16.65
CA ASP A 64 5.12 2.58 16.67
C ASP A 64 4.28 2.48 15.39
N VAL A 65 4.92 2.22 14.26
CA VAL A 65 4.25 1.98 12.98
C VAL A 65 3.40 0.70 13.03
N ARG A 66 3.93 -0.38 13.62
CA ARG A 66 3.17 -1.61 13.80
C ARG A 66 1.91 -1.40 14.66
N ALA A 67 1.96 -0.52 15.65
CA ALA A 67 0.82 -0.18 16.52
C ALA A 67 -0.29 0.62 15.82
N LEU A 68 -0.04 1.11 14.59
CA LEU A 68 -1.06 1.77 13.76
C LEU A 68 -1.95 0.75 13.03
N ALA A 69 -1.44 -0.44 12.74
CA ALA A 69 -2.16 -1.48 12.02
C ALA A 69 -3.04 -2.34 12.94
N SER A 70 -4.12 -2.91 12.40
CA SER A 70 -4.99 -3.84 13.12
C SER A 70 -4.29 -5.18 13.38
N VAL A 71 -3.56 -5.69 12.39
CA VAL A 71 -2.80 -6.95 12.46
C VAL A 71 -1.41 -6.74 11.86
N ASN A 72 -0.40 -7.30 12.51
CA ASN A 72 0.98 -7.28 12.02
C ASN A 72 1.46 -8.69 11.70
N HIS A 73 2.11 -8.84 10.55
CA HIS A 73 2.70 -10.10 10.13
C HIS A 73 4.23 -9.94 10.01
N PRO A 74 5.02 -10.84 10.61
CA PRO A 74 6.46 -10.89 10.35
C PRO A 74 6.74 -11.15 8.86
N ALA A 75 7.67 -10.42 8.26
CA ALA A 75 7.98 -10.55 6.83
C ALA A 75 8.48 -11.95 6.41
N ALA A 76 9.00 -12.74 7.39
CA ALA A 76 9.45 -14.10 7.17
C ALA A 76 8.35 -15.16 7.35
N ASP A 77 7.17 -14.79 7.86
CA ASP A 77 6.07 -15.72 8.13
C ASP A 77 5.25 -15.99 6.86
N ILE A 78 5.76 -16.86 6.00
CA ILE A 78 5.05 -17.28 4.78
C ILE A 78 3.81 -18.14 5.07
N GLY A 79 3.60 -18.59 6.31
CA GLY A 79 2.40 -19.29 6.76
C GLY A 79 1.26 -18.37 7.23
N ALA A 80 1.46 -17.05 7.27
CA ALA A 80 0.47 -16.08 7.70
C ALA A 80 -0.83 -16.15 6.87
N SER A 81 -1.97 -15.76 7.44
CA SER A 81 -3.30 -15.82 6.80
C SER A 81 -3.34 -15.15 5.43
N ILE A 82 -2.64 -14.02 5.26
CA ILE A 82 -2.56 -13.27 4.00
C ILE A 82 -1.78 -13.97 2.88
N SER A 83 -1.11 -15.09 3.17
CA SER A 83 -0.45 -15.93 2.18
C SER A 83 -1.41 -16.94 1.51
N SER A 84 -2.67 -16.99 1.96
CA SER A 84 -3.70 -17.90 1.46
C SER A 84 -4.77 -17.15 0.66
N GLY A 85 -5.15 -17.69 -0.51
CA GLY A 85 -6.23 -17.14 -1.34
C GLY A 85 -7.61 -17.21 -0.67
N SER A 86 -7.83 -18.15 0.25
CA SER A 86 -9.08 -18.27 1.01
C SER A 86 -9.28 -17.15 2.03
N PHE A 87 -8.20 -16.45 2.42
CA PHE A 87 -8.30 -15.27 3.28
C PHE A 87 -8.78 -14.06 2.47
N ALA A 88 -10.07 -13.74 2.61
CA ALA A 88 -10.69 -12.68 1.83
C ALA A 88 -10.16 -11.29 2.21
N THR A 89 -9.64 -10.56 1.22
CA THR A 89 -9.20 -9.16 1.35
C THR A 89 -9.77 -8.33 0.20
N MET A 90 -9.92 -7.03 0.39
CA MET A 90 -10.31 -6.10 -0.68
C MET A 90 -9.15 -5.81 -1.66
N GLY A 91 -7.93 -6.20 -1.32
CA GLY A 91 -6.74 -6.01 -2.12
C GLY A 91 -5.50 -5.76 -1.27
N MET A 92 -4.44 -5.31 -1.93
CA MET A 92 -3.15 -4.98 -1.31
C MET A 92 -2.56 -3.73 -1.93
N ILE A 93 -1.85 -2.98 -1.13
CA ILE A 93 -0.94 -1.92 -1.59
C ILE A 93 0.46 -2.15 -1.03
N VAL A 94 1.47 -1.94 -1.86
CA VAL A 94 2.88 -1.85 -1.42
C VAL A 94 3.31 -0.39 -1.53
N VAL A 95 3.57 0.25 -0.38
CA VAL A 95 3.86 1.69 -0.30
C VAL A 95 4.91 2.03 0.77
N PRO A 96 6.12 2.45 0.38
CA PRO A 96 6.65 2.45 -0.98
C PRO A 96 6.98 1.04 -1.47
N CYS A 97 7.03 0.87 -2.80
CA CYS A 97 7.46 -0.36 -3.43
C CYS A 97 8.87 -0.21 -4.01
N SER A 98 9.81 -1.00 -3.50
CA SER A 98 11.21 -1.03 -3.97
C SER A 98 11.35 -1.84 -5.25
N ILE A 99 12.42 -1.59 -6.00
CA ILE A 99 12.78 -2.35 -7.21
C ILE A 99 12.89 -3.85 -6.93
N ARG A 100 13.47 -4.24 -5.80
CA ARG A 100 13.55 -5.65 -5.42
C ARG A 100 12.13 -6.27 -5.32
N THR A 101 11.25 -5.64 -4.54
CA THR A 101 9.88 -6.14 -4.34
C THR A 101 9.10 -6.14 -5.65
N MET A 102 9.23 -5.08 -6.46
CA MET A 102 8.65 -4.99 -7.80
C MET A 102 9.09 -6.17 -8.68
N SER A 103 10.39 -6.48 -8.71
CA SER A 103 10.95 -7.55 -9.53
C SER A 103 10.49 -8.93 -9.05
N GLU A 104 10.47 -9.17 -7.74
CA GLU A 104 9.96 -10.43 -7.17
C GLU A 104 8.50 -10.67 -7.58
N ILE A 105 7.64 -9.64 -7.50
CA ILE A 105 6.22 -9.76 -7.88
C ILE A 105 6.07 -10.02 -9.37
N ALA A 106 6.82 -9.30 -10.22
CA ALA A 106 6.76 -9.46 -11.68
C ALA A 106 7.18 -10.84 -12.18
N THR A 107 8.09 -11.51 -11.45
CA THR A 107 8.63 -12.82 -11.80
C THR A 107 8.01 -13.99 -11.05
N GLY A 108 7.06 -13.73 -10.14
CA GLY A 108 6.44 -14.75 -9.31
C GLY A 108 7.36 -15.33 -8.22
N VAL A 109 8.48 -14.68 -7.94
CA VAL A 109 9.39 -15.06 -6.84
C VAL A 109 8.80 -14.60 -5.52
N THR A 110 8.42 -15.56 -4.68
CA THR A 110 7.75 -15.29 -3.38
C THR A 110 8.71 -15.48 -2.22
N SER A 111 9.84 -14.74 -2.22
CA SER A 111 10.91 -14.89 -1.23
C SER A 111 10.56 -14.31 0.15
N SER A 112 9.49 -13.53 0.24
CA SER A 112 9.02 -12.89 1.47
C SER A 112 7.50 -12.89 1.54
N LEU A 113 6.94 -12.64 2.72
CA LEU A 113 5.49 -12.51 2.87
C LEU A 113 4.93 -11.33 2.06
N VAL A 114 5.71 -10.27 1.82
CA VAL A 114 5.27 -9.14 0.97
C VAL A 114 5.05 -9.60 -0.46
N SER A 115 6.03 -10.27 -1.08
CA SER A 115 5.91 -10.77 -2.45
C SER A 115 4.89 -11.91 -2.54
N ARG A 116 4.80 -12.79 -1.52
CA ARG A 116 3.79 -13.85 -1.49
C ARG A 116 2.37 -13.31 -1.39
N ALA A 117 2.10 -12.35 -0.51
CA ALA A 117 0.76 -11.75 -0.39
C ALA A 117 0.35 -11.03 -1.67
N ALA A 118 1.28 -10.36 -2.36
CA ALA A 118 1.03 -9.73 -3.65
C ALA A 118 0.69 -10.76 -4.72
N ASP A 119 1.41 -11.87 -4.81
CA ASP A 119 1.12 -13.00 -5.71
C ASP A 119 -0.29 -13.57 -5.45
N VAL A 120 -0.66 -13.76 -4.18
CA VAL A 120 -2.00 -14.21 -3.80
C VAL A 120 -3.07 -13.23 -4.26
N VAL A 121 -2.87 -11.93 -4.05
CA VAL A 121 -3.83 -10.89 -4.47
C VAL A 121 -4.02 -10.90 -5.98
N LEU A 122 -2.94 -11.03 -6.75
CA LEU A 122 -2.99 -11.11 -8.22
C LEU A 122 -3.72 -12.38 -8.71
N LYS A 123 -3.33 -13.57 -8.20
CA LYS A 123 -3.96 -14.83 -8.65
C LYS A 123 -5.45 -14.92 -8.29
N GLU A 124 -5.88 -14.26 -7.22
CA GLU A 124 -7.29 -14.13 -6.82
C GLU A 124 -8.00 -12.97 -7.53
N LYS A 125 -7.34 -12.31 -8.50
CA LYS A 125 -7.86 -11.16 -9.26
C LYS A 125 -8.36 -10.02 -8.39
N ARG A 126 -7.73 -9.85 -7.22
CA ARG A 126 -7.97 -8.71 -6.33
C ARG A 126 -7.06 -7.56 -6.70
N ARG A 127 -7.41 -6.36 -6.29
CA ARG A 127 -6.64 -5.15 -6.64
C ARG A 127 -5.29 -5.13 -5.93
N LEU A 128 -4.22 -5.04 -6.71
CA LEU A 128 -2.86 -4.81 -6.23
C LEU A 128 -2.39 -3.43 -6.70
N VAL A 129 -2.03 -2.54 -5.78
CA VAL A 129 -1.44 -1.23 -6.08
C VAL A 129 0.02 -1.24 -5.66
N LEU A 130 0.90 -0.86 -6.57
CA LEU A 130 2.34 -0.79 -6.34
C LEU A 130 2.80 0.67 -6.43
N ALA A 131 3.02 1.30 -5.29
CA ALA A 131 3.51 2.67 -5.19
C ALA A 131 5.04 2.68 -5.38
N ILE A 132 5.45 2.58 -6.64
CA ILE A 132 6.87 2.46 -7.01
C ILE A 132 7.63 3.73 -6.64
N ARG A 133 8.80 3.53 -6.00
CA ARG A 133 9.73 4.64 -5.74
C ARG A 133 11.14 4.27 -6.18
N GLU A 134 11.52 4.80 -7.33
CA GLU A 134 12.85 4.67 -7.93
C GLU A 134 13.08 5.77 -8.96
N THR A 135 14.31 6.26 -9.03
CA THR A 135 14.77 7.20 -10.06
C THR A 135 16.30 7.23 -10.12
N PRO A 136 16.94 7.30 -11.32
CA PRO A 136 16.35 7.14 -12.65
C PRO A 136 15.96 5.69 -12.94
N LEU A 137 15.14 5.48 -13.96
CA LEU A 137 14.74 4.14 -14.41
C LEU A 137 15.56 3.73 -15.64
N HIS A 138 16.16 2.56 -15.62
CA HIS A 138 16.73 1.94 -16.80
C HIS A 138 15.71 1.02 -17.52
N VAL A 139 16.02 0.58 -18.72
CA VAL A 139 15.12 -0.20 -19.58
C VAL A 139 14.61 -1.48 -18.90
N GLY A 140 15.42 -2.13 -18.06
CA GLY A 140 14.98 -3.31 -17.29
C GLY A 140 13.85 -2.99 -16.32
N HIS A 141 13.95 -1.84 -15.60
CA HIS A 141 12.86 -1.38 -14.72
C HIS A 141 11.58 -1.12 -15.52
N LEU A 142 11.68 -0.46 -16.69
CA LEU A 142 10.52 -0.18 -17.54
C LEU A 142 9.84 -1.46 -18.05
N ARG A 143 10.62 -2.47 -18.45
CA ARG A 143 10.07 -3.79 -18.84
C ARG A 143 9.35 -4.47 -17.67
N THR A 144 9.94 -4.43 -16.47
CA THR A 144 9.32 -4.99 -15.26
C THR A 144 8.01 -4.27 -14.92
N LEU A 145 7.95 -2.93 -15.04
CA LEU A 145 6.71 -2.16 -14.83
C LEU A 145 5.63 -2.54 -15.85
N THR A 146 6.01 -2.73 -17.12
CA THR A 146 5.11 -3.22 -18.18
C THR A 146 4.54 -4.59 -17.82
N THR A 147 5.38 -5.55 -17.46
CA THR A 147 4.95 -6.89 -17.02
C THR A 147 3.97 -6.82 -15.87
N LEU A 148 4.24 -5.99 -14.87
CA LEU A 148 3.33 -5.81 -13.71
C LEU A 148 1.97 -5.28 -14.13
N ALA A 149 1.92 -4.32 -15.04
CA ALA A 149 0.67 -3.78 -15.57
C ALA A 149 -0.10 -4.84 -16.37
N GLU A 150 0.58 -5.63 -17.20
CA GLU A 150 0.00 -6.72 -18.00
C GLU A 150 -0.62 -7.82 -17.14
N ILE A 151 -0.01 -8.18 -16.02
CA ILE A 151 -0.56 -9.18 -15.09
C ILE A 151 -1.63 -8.62 -14.13
N GLY A 152 -1.98 -7.32 -14.27
CA GLY A 152 -3.11 -6.70 -13.61
C GLY A 152 -2.80 -5.89 -12.35
N ALA A 153 -1.54 -5.62 -12.04
CA ALA A 153 -1.18 -4.68 -10.98
C ALA A 153 -1.39 -3.23 -11.44
N VAL A 154 -1.84 -2.38 -10.51
CA VAL A 154 -1.86 -0.93 -10.72
C VAL A 154 -0.48 -0.38 -10.38
N VAL A 155 0.26 -0.02 -11.41
CA VAL A 155 1.58 0.61 -11.27
C VAL A 155 1.38 2.10 -11.01
N ALA A 156 1.70 2.55 -9.81
CA ALA A 156 1.47 3.92 -9.34
C ALA A 156 2.77 4.53 -8.77
N PRO A 157 3.67 5.05 -9.61
CA PRO A 157 4.87 5.72 -9.13
C PRO A 157 4.52 6.89 -8.20
N ILE A 158 5.33 7.07 -7.14
CA ILE A 158 5.15 8.18 -6.20
C ILE A 158 5.68 9.46 -6.86
N VAL A 159 4.79 10.15 -7.56
CA VAL A 159 5.08 11.42 -8.24
C VAL A 159 4.20 12.51 -7.62
N PRO A 160 4.80 13.57 -7.04
CA PRO A 160 4.06 14.66 -6.43
C PRO A 160 3.19 15.40 -7.45
N ALA A 161 1.99 15.81 -7.04
CA ALA A 161 1.12 16.70 -7.81
C ALA A 161 1.20 18.14 -7.24
N PHE A 162 1.26 19.12 -8.12
CA PHE A 162 1.40 20.54 -7.76
C PHE A 162 0.18 21.38 -8.12
N TYR A 163 -0.78 20.87 -8.89
CA TYR A 163 -2.00 21.60 -9.26
C TYR A 163 -2.84 22.01 -8.04
N ASN A 164 -2.72 21.29 -6.92
CA ASN A 164 -3.38 21.60 -5.66
C ASN A 164 -2.67 22.67 -4.83
N LYS A 165 -1.53 23.23 -5.33
CA LYS A 165 -0.71 24.26 -4.69
C LYS A 165 -0.32 23.89 -3.25
N PRO A 166 0.45 22.77 -3.03
CA PRO A 166 0.84 22.33 -1.70
C PRO A 166 1.70 23.39 -1.00
N LYS A 167 1.48 23.60 0.29
CA LYS A 167 2.20 24.57 1.12
C LYS A 167 3.23 23.92 2.03
N SER A 168 3.18 22.59 2.17
CA SER A 168 4.07 21.80 3.02
C SER A 168 4.36 20.43 2.40
N VAL A 169 5.39 19.76 2.90
CA VAL A 169 5.67 18.37 2.56
C VAL A 169 4.51 17.46 2.97
N ASP A 170 3.87 17.75 4.10
CA ASP A 170 2.69 17.01 4.55
C ASP A 170 1.51 17.10 3.57
N ASP A 171 1.31 18.23 2.90
CA ASP A 171 0.28 18.34 1.87
C ASP A 171 0.55 17.42 0.69
N ILE A 172 1.83 17.29 0.28
CA ILE A 172 2.26 16.38 -0.78
C ILE A 172 2.03 14.93 -0.36
N ILE A 173 2.42 14.57 0.88
CA ILE A 173 2.22 13.23 1.43
C ILE A 173 0.73 12.89 1.48
N ASN A 174 -0.09 13.76 2.06
CA ASN A 174 -1.53 13.57 2.21
C ASN A 174 -2.23 13.41 0.86
N HIS A 175 -1.91 14.27 -0.11
CA HIS A 175 -2.48 14.18 -1.45
C HIS A 175 -2.10 12.85 -2.13
N THR A 176 -0.82 12.48 -2.10
CA THR A 176 -0.33 11.23 -2.69
C THR A 176 -1.00 10.01 -2.06
N VAL A 177 -1.07 9.96 -0.71
CA VAL A 177 -1.73 8.85 0.00
C VAL A 177 -3.22 8.80 -0.33
N GLY A 178 -3.89 9.94 -0.36
CA GLY A 178 -5.30 10.00 -0.75
C GLY A 178 -5.53 9.46 -2.16
N ARG A 179 -4.68 9.82 -3.13
CA ARG A 179 -4.75 9.29 -4.49
C ARG A 179 -4.52 7.77 -4.56
N LEU A 180 -3.58 7.25 -3.77
CA LEU A 180 -3.35 5.80 -3.67
C LEU A 180 -4.54 5.07 -3.05
N LEU A 181 -5.21 5.67 -2.06
CA LEU A 181 -6.43 5.12 -1.45
C LEU A 181 -7.62 5.15 -2.43
N ASP A 182 -7.74 6.19 -3.27
CA ASP A 182 -8.74 6.23 -4.35
C ASP A 182 -8.59 5.03 -5.31
N LEU A 183 -7.35 4.63 -5.63
CA LEU A 183 -7.09 3.46 -6.47
C LEU A 183 -7.59 2.15 -5.85
N LEU A 184 -7.77 2.11 -4.55
CA LEU A 184 -8.33 0.98 -3.81
C LEU A 184 -9.85 1.11 -3.57
N GLY A 185 -10.47 2.16 -4.09
CA GLY A 185 -11.89 2.46 -3.85
C GLY A 185 -12.17 2.95 -2.42
N ILE A 186 -11.18 3.52 -1.75
CA ILE A 186 -11.28 4.08 -0.40
C ILE A 186 -11.30 5.60 -0.52
N GLU A 187 -12.47 6.19 -0.36
CA GLU A 187 -12.64 7.64 -0.42
C GLU A 187 -12.10 8.32 0.83
N THR A 188 -11.37 9.41 0.61
CA THR A 188 -10.85 10.26 1.69
C THR A 188 -11.09 11.73 1.37
N LYS A 189 -11.11 12.59 2.40
CA LYS A 189 -11.18 14.05 2.23
C LYS A 189 -9.81 14.69 1.99
N LEU A 190 -8.78 13.89 1.71
CA LEU A 190 -7.39 14.36 1.59
C LEU A 190 -7.05 14.87 0.18
N VAL A 191 -7.83 14.47 -0.81
CA VAL A 191 -7.57 14.83 -2.21
C VAL A 191 -8.43 16.02 -2.59
N LYS A 192 -7.79 17.14 -2.91
CA LYS A 192 -8.45 18.21 -3.66
C LYS A 192 -8.58 17.74 -5.11
N ARG A 193 -9.81 17.44 -5.52
CA ARG A 193 -10.07 16.96 -6.87
C ARG A 193 -9.91 18.09 -7.88
N TRP A 194 -9.43 17.75 -9.06
CA TRP A 194 -9.37 18.69 -10.18
C TRP A 194 -10.77 18.81 -10.81
N GLU A 195 -11.35 19.99 -10.76
CA GLU A 195 -12.69 20.28 -11.29
C GLU A 195 -12.65 21.16 -12.55
N GLY A 196 -11.47 21.28 -13.15
CA GLY A 196 -11.21 22.17 -14.29
C GLY A 196 -10.32 23.36 -13.91
N GLY A 197 -9.76 24.04 -14.93
CA GLY A 197 -9.06 25.30 -14.76
C GLY A 197 -10.02 26.45 -14.41
N PRO A 198 -9.48 27.64 -14.05
CA PRO A 198 -10.33 28.84 -13.97
C PRO A 198 -11.05 29.00 -15.31
N ALA A 199 -12.34 29.33 -15.25
CA ALA A 199 -13.06 29.76 -16.45
C ALA A 199 -12.28 30.92 -17.09
N GLU A 200 -11.98 30.83 -18.38
CA GLU A 200 -11.45 31.98 -19.11
C GLU A 200 -12.52 33.05 -19.08
N ASP A 201 -12.19 34.23 -18.47
CA ASP A 201 -13.02 35.43 -18.51
C ASP A 201 -13.05 36.04 -19.92
#